data_b7d6f7208398569819958baf124ec3c4
#
_entry.id   b7d6f7208398569819958baf124ec3c4
#
_cell.length_a   1.000
_cell.length_b   1.000
_cell.length_c   1.000
_cell.angle_alpha   90.00
_cell.angle_beta   90.00
_cell.angle_gamma   90.00
#
_symmetry.space_group_name_H-M   'P 1'
#
loop_
_entity.id
_entity.type
_entity.pdbx_description
1 polymer ?
#
loop_
_entity_poly.entity_id
_entity_poly.type
_entity_poly.pdbx_seq_one_letter_code
_entity_poly.pdbx_strand_id
1 'polypeptide(L)'
;YQGSISKDYLQLLPKFALQYDFPKNLGNVYATVSKGYRSGGYNIQMFSDLLQASLKNDMMRLTKDEIMSQVPENLKDMVNFIPDAGENPDARAATVYKPEQTWNYEIGTHLNLFQNRLRADAALFWLETRDQQISRFAQSGLGRETVNAGKSRSLGAEISLMGAVTTNFTLTASYGYTYATFKDYITTNSKLEEISYNGNYVPFVPKHTLSLGGQYIFRINPGHWLDRIQLNANYTGAGRIYWTEQNDISQAFYGTLNGRLSLQKGNGQIDFWVRNALDKDYAAFYFESMGNGFMQKGRPIQAGIELRCRF
;
A
#
# COMPACT_ATOMS: atom_id res chain seq x y z
N TYR A 1 -8.70 -24.08 -23.44
CA TYR A 1 -8.23 -22.75 -23.87
C TYR A 1 -6.72 -22.82 -24.09
N GLN A 2 -6.27 -22.70 -25.31
CA GLN A 2 -4.84 -22.51 -25.63
C GLN A 2 -4.69 -21.15 -26.30
N GLY A 3 -3.95 -20.24 -25.68
CA GLY A 3 -3.70 -18.91 -26.23
C GLY A 3 -2.67 -18.16 -25.40
N SER A 4 -1.99 -17.21 -26.00
CA SER A 4 -1.11 -16.25 -25.31
C SER A 4 -1.67 -14.85 -25.44
N ILE A 5 -1.64 -14.09 -24.37
CA ILE A 5 -1.99 -12.68 -24.34
C ILE A 5 -0.71 -11.91 -24.04
N SER A 6 -0.31 -11.02 -24.94
CA SER A 6 0.82 -10.11 -24.73
C SER A 6 0.39 -8.68 -25.00
N LYS A 7 0.97 -7.74 -24.27
CA LYS A 7 0.76 -6.31 -24.49
C LYS A 7 2.02 -5.54 -24.09
N ASP A 8 2.48 -4.71 -25.02
CA ASP A 8 3.64 -3.85 -24.79
C ASP A 8 3.17 -2.46 -24.36
N TYR A 9 3.93 -1.84 -23.46
CA TYR A 9 3.67 -0.50 -22.96
C TYR A 9 4.91 0.38 -23.18
N LEU A 10 4.77 1.43 -23.98
CA LEU A 10 5.77 2.49 -24.11
C LEU A 10 5.30 3.71 -23.32
N GLN A 11 6.13 4.19 -22.39
CA GLN A 11 5.80 5.32 -21.52
C GLN A 11 6.94 6.35 -21.51
N LEU A 12 6.59 7.60 -21.78
CA LEU A 12 7.50 8.73 -21.57
C LEU A 12 7.39 9.20 -20.13
N LEU A 13 8.54 9.23 -19.40
CA LEU A 13 8.63 9.57 -17.99
C LEU A 13 9.52 10.82 -17.78
N PRO A 14 9.01 12.02 -18.14
CA PRO A 14 9.77 13.25 -17.95
C PRO A 14 9.97 13.55 -16.47
N LYS A 15 11.15 14.11 -16.14
CA LYS A 15 11.45 14.68 -14.83
C LYS A 15 12.17 16.01 -15.02
N PHE A 16 11.65 17.04 -14.38
CA PHE A 16 12.26 18.37 -14.29
C PHE A 16 12.54 18.67 -12.82
N ALA A 17 13.71 19.19 -12.54
CA ALA A 17 14.11 19.55 -11.18
C ALA A 17 14.89 20.86 -11.21
N LEU A 18 14.60 21.72 -10.24
CA LEU A 18 15.36 22.91 -9.92
C LEU A 18 15.80 22.81 -8.48
N GLN A 19 17.04 23.19 -8.21
CA GLN A 19 17.62 23.22 -6.87
C GLN A 19 18.42 24.50 -6.69
N TYR A 20 18.31 25.08 -5.52
CA TYR A 20 19.15 26.20 -5.08
C TYR A 20 19.88 25.82 -3.80
N ASP A 21 21.21 25.81 -3.87
CA ASP A 21 22.06 25.50 -2.73
C ASP A 21 22.38 26.76 -1.94
N PHE A 22 22.12 26.71 -0.63
CA PHE A 22 22.43 27.81 0.27
C PHE A 22 23.92 27.87 0.56
N PRO A 23 24.49 29.08 0.76
CA PRO A 23 25.88 29.24 1.14
C PRO A 23 26.22 28.57 2.48
N LYS A 24 27.51 28.31 2.71
CA LYS A 24 28.04 27.73 3.95
C LYS A 24 27.50 26.35 4.31
N ASN A 25 27.16 25.53 3.32
CA ASN A 25 26.62 24.18 3.52
C ASN A 25 25.34 24.14 4.38
N LEU A 26 24.57 25.24 4.41
CA LEU A 26 23.31 25.32 5.15
C LEU A 26 22.28 24.32 4.60
N GLY A 27 22.39 23.95 3.32
CA GLY A 27 21.48 23.01 2.66
C GLY A 27 20.98 23.54 1.34
N ASN A 28 19.79 23.09 0.94
CA ASN A 28 19.17 23.49 -0.31
C ASN A 28 17.65 23.57 -0.21
N VAL A 29 17.04 24.23 -1.18
CA VAL A 29 15.62 24.15 -1.51
C VAL A 29 15.51 23.60 -2.93
N TYR A 30 14.51 22.76 -3.18
CA TYR A 30 14.27 22.19 -4.49
C TYR A 30 12.79 22.17 -4.87
N ALA A 31 12.53 22.13 -6.17
CA ALA A 31 11.22 21.85 -6.72
C ALA A 31 11.36 20.81 -7.83
N THR A 32 10.45 19.84 -7.86
CA THR A 32 10.45 18.79 -8.89
C THR A 32 9.06 18.62 -9.49
N VAL A 33 9.03 18.32 -10.79
CA VAL A 33 7.85 17.83 -11.51
C VAL A 33 8.26 16.57 -12.23
N SER A 34 7.63 15.46 -11.93
CA SER A 34 7.97 14.18 -12.54
C SER A 34 6.75 13.32 -12.84
N LYS A 35 6.86 12.50 -13.88
CA LYS A 35 5.87 11.51 -14.21
C LYS A 35 6.40 10.11 -13.86
N GLY A 36 5.66 9.39 -13.03
CA GLY A 36 5.87 7.99 -12.73
C GLY A 36 4.83 7.11 -13.42
N TYR A 37 5.11 5.82 -13.50
CA TYR A 37 4.14 4.86 -14.00
C TYR A 37 4.32 3.50 -13.34
N ARG A 38 3.22 2.76 -13.25
CA ARG A 38 3.18 1.34 -12.87
C ARG A 38 2.62 0.55 -14.05
N SER A 39 3.30 -0.51 -14.46
CA SER A 39 2.89 -1.30 -15.62
C SER A 39 1.50 -1.88 -15.46
N GLY A 40 0.76 -1.98 -16.56
CA GLY A 40 -0.42 -2.83 -16.64
C GLY A 40 -0.04 -4.31 -16.60
N GLY A 41 -1.05 -5.15 -16.56
CA GLY A 41 -0.86 -6.59 -16.48
C GLY A 41 -2.15 -7.35 -16.69
N TYR A 42 -2.17 -8.58 -16.19
CA TYR A 42 -3.27 -9.51 -16.35
C TYR A 42 -3.68 -10.12 -15.00
N ASN A 43 -4.99 -10.21 -14.78
CA ASN A 43 -5.56 -10.92 -13.65
C ASN A 43 -5.66 -12.41 -13.96
N ILE A 44 -4.61 -13.17 -13.71
CA ILE A 44 -4.54 -14.61 -14.05
C ILE A 44 -5.68 -15.41 -13.38
N GLN A 45 -6.07 -15.03 -12.18
CA GLN A 45 -7.14 -15.70 -11.42
C GLN A 45 -8.52 -15.58 -12.11
N MET A 46 -8.74 -14.53 -12.90
CA MET A 46 -9.98 -14.36 -13.68
C MET A 46 -10.17 -15.42 -14.77
N PHE A 47 -9.12 -16.13 -15.17
CA PHE A 47 -9.26 -17.23 -16.13
C PHE A 47 -10.16 -18.37 -15.63
N SER A 48 -10.14 -18.66 -14.34
CA SER A 48 -11.03 -19.66 -13.75
C SER A 48 -12.49 -19.23 -13.85
N ASP A 49 -12.78 -17.95 -13.52
CA ASP A 49 -14.13 -17.41 -13.57
C ASP A 49 -14.66 -17.33 -15.01
N LEU A 50 -13.79 -16.95 -15.95
CA LEU A 50 -14.10 -16.93 -17.38
C LEU A 50 -14.39 -18.34 -17.92
N LEU A 51 -13.60 -19.31 -17.50
CA LEU A 51 -13.80 -20.71 -17.91
C LEU A 51 -15.12 -21.25 -17.38
N GLN A 52 -15.47 -20.96 -16.13
CA GLN A 52 -16.74 -21.36 -15.53
C GLN A 52 -17.94 -20.66 -16.21
N ALA A 53 -17.81 -19.36 -16.51
CA ALA A 53 -18.85 -18.62 -17.24
C ALA A 53 -19.06 -19.17 -18.66
N SER A 54 -17.98 -19.43 -19.40
CA SER A 54 -18.04 -20.05 -20.71
C SER A 54 -18.68 -21.43 -20.67
N LEU A 55 -18.24 -22.28 -19.73
CA LEU A 55 -18.78 -23.64 -19.57
C LEU A 55 -20.27 -23.60 -19.24
N LYS A 56 -20.70 -22.72 -18.34
CA LYS A 56 -22.11 -22.53 -18.00
C LYS A 56 -22.91 -22.10 -19.23
N ASN A 57 -22.44 -21.13 -19.99
CA ASN A 57 -23.11 -20.65 -21.19
C ASN A 57 -23.22 -21.73 -22.26
N ASP A 58 -22.15 -22.50 -22.49
CA ASP A 58 -22.13 -23.62 -23.44
C ASP A 58 -23.09 -24.74 -23.01
N MET A 59 -23.13 -25.07 -21.71
CA MET A 59 -24.09 -26.04 -21.17
C MET A 59 -25.52 -25.56 -21.36
N MET A 60 -25.83 -24.30 -21.06
CA MET A 60 -27.17 -23.73 -21.25
C MET A 60 -27.59 -23.79 -22.73
N ARG A 61 -26.66 -23.46 -23.65
CA ARG A 61 -26.91 -23.52 -25.10
C ARG A 61 -27.23 -24.96 -25.54
N LEU A 62 -26.36 -25.92 -25.19
CA LEU A 62 -26.53 -27.31 -25.54
C LEU A 62 -27.83 -27.89 -24.94
N THR A 63 -28.16 -27.55 -23.71
CA THR A 63 -29.39 -28.00 -23.06
C THR A 63 -30.60 -27.43 -23.77
N LYS A 64 -30.62 -26.13 -24.13
CA LYS A 64 -31.73 -25.53 -24.87
C LYS A 64 -31.89 -26.14 -26.25
N ASP A 65 -30.80 -26.33 -26.98
CA ASP A 65 -30.78 -26.92 -28.33
C ASP A 65 -31.32 -28.38 -28.28
N GLU A 66 -30.89 -29.17 -27.31
CA GLU A 66 -31.38 -30.55 -27.11
C GLU A 66 -32.88 -30.58 -26.80
N ILE A 67 -33.34 -29.71 -25.88
CA ILE A 67 -34.77 -29.62 -25.53
C ILE A 67 -35.56 -29.16 -26.78
N MET A 68 -35.08 -28.15 -27.51
CA MET A 68 -35.74 -27.67 -28.74
C MET A 68 -35.84 -28.74 -29.82
N SER A 69 -34.87 -29.66 -29.90
CA SER A 69 -34.87 -30.76 -30.87
C SER A 69 -35.92 -31.84 -30.55
N GLN A 70 -36.26 -31.99 -29.29
CA GLN A 70 -37.18 -33.07 -28.82
C GLN A 70 -38.63 -32.57 -28.59
N VAL A 71 -38.87 -31.25 -28.54
CA VAL A 71 -40.16 -30.65 -28.30
C VAL A 71 -40.96 -30.54 -29.61
N PRO A 72 -42.25 -31.01 -29.64
CA PRO A 72 -43.14 -30.79 -30.77
C PRO A 72 -43.32 -29.32 -31.12
N GLU A 73 -43.51 -29.00 -32.44
CA GLU A 73 -43.55 -27.63 -32.97
C GLU A 73 -44.54 -26.73 -32.20
N ASN A 74 -45.71 -27.27 -31.85
CA ASN A 74 -46.76 -26.53 -31.10
C ASN A 74 -46.44 -26.21 -29.64
N LEU A 75 -45.31 -26.72 -29.11
CA LEU A 75 -44.85 -26.46 -27.74
C LEU A 75 -43.51 -25.72 -27.68
N LYS A 76 -42.91 -25.41 -28.82
CA LYS A 76 -41.61 -24.69 -28.87
C LYS A 76 -41.64 -23.30 -28.21
N ASP A 77 -42.80 -22.64 -28.26
CA ASP A 77 -42.96 -21.34 -27.59
C ASP A 77 -42.81 -21.44 -26.06
N MET A 78 -43.12 -22.61 -25.46
CA MET A 78 -42.88 -22.85 -24.04
C MET A 78 -41.41 -23.01 -23.70
N VAL A 79 -40.54 -23.40 -24.66
CA VAL A 79 -39.11 -23.52 -24.46
C VAL A 79 -38.42 -22.14 -24.51
N ASN A 80 -39.03 -21.16 -25.18
CA ASN A 80 -38.56 -19.77 -25.14
C ASN A 80 -38.63 -19.13 -23.76
N PHE A 81 -39.25 -19.79 -22.78
CA PHE A 81 -39.16 -19.42 -21.37
C PHE A 81 -37.78 -19.73 -20.76
N ILE A 82 -36.96 -20.57 -21.36
CA ILE A 82 -35.57 -20.81 -20.95
C ILE A 82 -34.75 -19.64 -21.44
N PRO A 83 -34.06 -18.88 -20.54
CA PRO A 83 -33.22 -17.77 -20.93
C PRO A 83 -32.17 -18.20 -21.95
N ASP A 84 -31.86 -17.33 -22.91
CA ASP A 84 -30.74 -17.57 -23.81
C ASP A 84 -29.43 -17.56 -23.05
N ALA A 85 -28.50 -18.41 -23.48
CA ALA A 85 -27.15 -18.37 -22.98
C ALA A 85 -26.52 -16.99 -23.34
N GLY A 86 -25.90 -16.35 -22.38
CA GLY A 86 -25.16 -15.11 -22.61
C GLY A 86 -23.98 -15.31 -23.57
N GLU A 87 -23.42 -14.23 -24.07
CA GLU A 87 -22.18 -14.28 -24.81
C GLU A 87 -21.03 -14.72 -23.87
N ASN A 88 -20.09 -15.49 -24.42
CA ASN A 88 -18.89 -15.84 -23.68
C ASN A 88 -18.04 -14.59 -23.47
N PRO A 89 -17.58 -14.30 -22.23
CA PRO A 89 -16.82 -13.09 -21.96
C PRO A 89 -15.49 -13.08 -22.73
N ASP A 90 -15.13 -11.93 -23.28
CA ASP A 90 -13.81 -11.74 -23.88
C ASP A 90 -12.72 -11.82 -22.81
N ALA A 91 -11.92 -12.88 -22.86
CA ALA A 91 -10.82 -13.14 -21.94
C ALA A 91 -9.81 -11.98 -21.90
N ARG A 92 -9.58 -11.29 -23.01
CA ARG A 92 -8.69 -10.12 -23.06
C ARG A 92 -9.26 -8.95 -22.30
N ALA A 93 -10.52 -8.59 -22.56
CA ALA A 93 -11.15 -7.45 -21.93
C ALA A 93 -11.31 -7.66 -20.42
N ALA A 94 -11.63 -8.90 -19.99
CA ALA A 94 -11.89 -9.22 -18.60
C ALA A 94 -10.62 -9.34 -17.74
N THR A 95 -9.47 -9.74 -18.32
CA THR A 95 -8.25 -10.00 -17.54
C THR A 95 -7.27 -8.85 -17.52
N VAL A 96 -7.28 -7.96 -18.50
CA VAL A 96 -6.29 -6.89 -18.65
C VAL A 96 -6.61 -5.70 -17.74
N TYR A 97 -5.61 -5.22 -17.01
CA TYR A 97 -5.65 -3.91 -16.38
C TYR A 97 -4.62 -2.96 -16.98
N LYS A 98 -4.97 -1.68 -17.03
CA LYS A 98 -4.18 -0.63 -17.68
C LYS A 98 -3.01 -0.20 -16.80
N PRO A 99 -1.96 0.41 -17.39
CA PRO A 99 -0.91 1.09 -16.63
C PRO A 99 -1.48 2.26 -15.83
N GLU A 100 -1.03 2.36 -14.58
CA GLU A 100 -1.25 3.53 -13.73
C GLU A 100 -0.21 4.59 -14.06
N GLN A 101 -0.60 5.85 -14.10
CA GLN A 101 0.28 7.00 -14.35
C GLN A 101 0.08 8.05 -13.27
N THR A 102 1.19 8.55 -12.72
CA THR A 102 1.17 9.56 -11.67
C THR A 102 2.07 10.73 -12.03
N TRP A 103 1.52 11.95 -12.00
CA TRP A 103 2.30 13.17 -11.95
C TRP A 103 2.57 13.54 -10.50
N ASN A 104 3.84 13.77 -10.18
CA ASN A 104 4.29 14.27 -8.89
C ASN A 104 4.80 15.71 -9.03
N TYR A 105 4.26 16.60 -8.21
CA TYR A 105 4.72 17.98 -8.01
C TYR A 105 5.19 18.06 -6.56
N GLU A 106 6.43 18.44 -6.35
CA GLU A 106 7.05 18.46 -5.03
C GLU A 106 7.92 19.70 -4.86
N ILE A 107 7.83 20.31 -3.69
CA ILE A 107 8.77 21.32 -3.22
C ILE A 107 9.28 20.90 -1.85
N GLY A 108 10.59 21.00 -1.65
CA GLY A 108 11.18 20.59 -0.39
C GLY A 108 12.49 21.29 -0.08
N THR A 109 13.01 21.00 1.09
CA THR A 109 14.26 21.54 1.57
C THR A 109 15.03 20.52 2.39
N HIS A 110 16.35 20.56 2.27
CA HIS A 110 17.30 19.82 3.10
C HIS A 110 18.18 20.84 3.81
N LEU A 111 18.13 20.90 5.12
CA LEU A 111 18.85 21.88 5.92
C LEU A 111 19.80 21.21 6.91
N ASN A 112 21.00 21.78 7.03
CA ASN A 112 21.99 21.45 8.04
C ASN A 112 22.14 22.64 8.97
N LEU A 113 21.61 22.54 10.17
CA LEU A 113 21.52 23.62 11.13
C LEU A 113 22.45 23.40 12.31
N PHE A 114 22.79 24.48 13.03
CA PHE A 114 23.61 24.42 14.25
C PHE A 114 24.94 23.68 14.05
N GLN A 115 25.69 24.05 13.00
CA GLN A 115 26.99 23.44 12.65
C GLN A 115 26.87 21.92 12.42
N ASN A 116 25.87 21.51 11.63
CA ASN A 116 25.53 20.11 11.29
C ASN A 116 25.05 19.26 12.49
N ARG A 117 24.67 19.89 13.61
CA ARG A 117 24.11 19.15 14.74
C ARG A 117 22.64 18.81 14.55
N LEU A 118 21.93 19.54 13.69
CA LEU A 118 20.54 19.28 13.33
C LEU A 118 20.41 19.21 11.80
N ARG A 119 20.01 18.07 11.29
CA ARG A 119 19.51 17.91 9.93
C ARG A 119 17.98 17.99 9.94
N ALA A 120 17.42 18.81 9.07
CA ALA A 120 15.99 18.97 8.89
C ALA A 120 15.65 18.84 7.40
N ASP A 121 14.79 17.90 7.06
CA ASP A 121 14.26 17.67 5.73
C ASP A 121 12.75 17.93 5.78
N ALA A 122 12.20 18.71 4.83
CA ALA A 122 10.77 18.96 4.72
C ALA A 122 10.35 18.96 3.25
N ALA A 123 9.17 18.42 2.97
CA ALA A 123 8.60 18.42 1.63
C ALA A 123 7.08 18.62 1.67
N LEU A 124 6.56 19.28 0.64
CA LEU A 124 5.15 19.33 0.29
C LEU A 124 4.99 18.67 -1.06
N PHE A 125 4.01 17.81 -1.21
CA PHE A 125 3.78 17.10 -2.46
C PHE A 125 2.31 17.11 -2.90
N TRP A 126 2.14 17.00 -4.21
CA TRP A 126 0.86 16.84 -4.86
C TRP A 126 0.99 15.77 -5.93
N LEU A 127 0.21 14.70 -5.83
CA LEU A 127 0.16 13.59 -6.76
C LEU A 127 -1.18 13.55 -7.48
N GLU A 128 -1.15 13.50 -8.82
CA GLU A 128 -2.32 13.24 -9.67
C GLU A 128 -2.15 11.88 -10.34
N THR A 129 -2.95 10.92 -9.92
CA THR A 129 -2.88 9.55 -10.45
C THR A 129 -4.08 9.30 -11.36
N ARG A 130 -3.82 8.69 -12.53
CA ARG A 130 -4.81 8.23 -13.49
C ARG A 130 -4.72 6.72 -13.66
N ASP A 131 -5.85 6.09 -13.92
CA ASP A 131 -5.99 4.64 -14.04
C ASP A 131 -5.38 3.92 -12.81
N GLN A 132 -5.63 4.45 -11.61
CA GLN A 132 -5.06 3.93 -10.37
C GLN A 132 -5.37 2.46 -10.21
N GLN A 133 -4.34 1.64 -9.96
CA GLN A 133 -4.47 0.22 -9.74
C GLN A 133 -4.85 -0.07 -8.30
N ILE A 134 -6.02 -0.68 -8.12
CA ILE A 134 -6.52 -1.11 -6.82
C ILE A 134 -6.62 -2.64 -6.83
N SER A 135 -6.14 -3.28 -5.77
CA SER A 135 -6.29 -4.71 -5.59
C SER A 135 -7.49 -4.98 -4.68
N ARG A 136 -8.48 -5.67 -5.19
CA ARG A 136 -9.67 -6.10 -4.44
C ARG A 136 -9.88 -7.62 -4.59
N PHE A 137 -10.76 -8.21 -3.79
CA PHE A 137 -11.17 -9.58 -4.02
C PHE A 137 -12.10 -9.65 -5.24
N ALA A 138 -11.93 -10.71 -6.04
CA ALA A 138 -12.82 -10.98 -7.16
C ALA A 138 -14.25 -11.20 -6.65
N GLN A 139 -15.26 -10.87 -7.47
CA GLN A 139 -16.66 -11.06 -7.08
C GLN A 139 -17.01 -12.52 -6.80
N SER A 140 -16.31 -13.47 -7.41
CA SER A 140 -16.41 -14.89 -7.09
C SER A 140 -15.95 -15.26 -5.67
N GLY A 141 -15.26 -14.33 -4.97
CA GLY A 141 -14.63 -14.58 -3.67
C GLY A 141 -13.34 -15.41 -3.75
N LEU A 142 -12.95 -15.86 -4.94
CA LEU A 142 -11.77 -16.69 -5.19
C LEU A 142 -10.62 -15.85 -5.72
N GLY A 143 -9.74 -15.41 -4.80
CA GLY A 143 -8.53 -14.68 -5.16
C GLY A 143 -8.70 -13.16 -5.25
N ARG A 144 -7.66 -12.49 -5.69
CA ARG A 144 -7.60 -11.02 -5.82
C ARG A 144 -7.44 -10.62 -7.28
N GLU A 145 -8.12 -9.56 -7.64
CA GLU A 145 -7.98 -8.92 -8.94
C GLU A 145 -7.43 -7.50 -8.80
N THR A 146 -6.73 -7.03 -9.81
CA THR A 146 -6.34 -5.63 -9.94
C THR A 146 -7.31 -4.95 -10.90
N VAL A 147 -7.94 -3.89 -10.47
CA VAL A 147 -8.82 -3.04 -11.28
C VAL A 147 -8.25 -1.64 -11.38
N ASN A 148 -8.62 -0.91 -12.42
CA ASN A 148 -8.29 0.50 -12.53
C ASN A 148 -9.44 1.34 -11.96
N ALA A 149 -9.19 2.03 -10.85
CA ALA A 149 -9.99 3.18 -10.44
C ALA A 149 -9.61 4.37 -11.35
N GLY A 150 -10.56 5.20 -11.74
CA GLY A 150 -10.32 6.26 -12.71
C GLY A 150 -9.20 7.23 -12.31
N LYS A 151 -9.45 8.12 -11.34
CA LYS A 151 -8.47 9.12 -10.89
C LYS A 151 -8.43 9.24 -9.39
N SER A 152 -7.24 9.48 -8.84
CA SER A 152 -7.06 9.89 -7.45
C SER A 152 -6.11 11.06 -7.34
N ARG A 153 -6.20 11.73 -6.20
CA ARG A 153 -5.31 12.83 -5.82
C ARG A 153 -4.80 12.63 -4.42
N SER A 154 -3.49 12.80 -4.25
CA SER A 154 -2.87 12.80 -2.93
C SER A 154 -2.16 14.14 -2.70
N LEU A 155 -2.43 14.74 -1.56
CA LEU A 155 -1.76 15.96 -1.07
C LEU A 155 -1.09 15.59 0.23
N GLY A 156 0.12 16.07 0.46
CA GLY A 156 0.78 15.76 1.71
C GLY A 156 1.94 16.68 2.07
N ALA A 157 2.36 16.49 3.30
CA ALA A 157 3.52 17.15 3.88
C ALA A 157 4.33 16.14 4.66
N GLU A 158 5.64 16.21 4.55
CA GLU A 158 6.58 15.38 5.28
C GLU A 158 7.64 16.24 5.94
N ILE A 159 8.02 15.88 7.16
CA ILE A 159 9.14 16.47 7.88
C ILE A 159 9.96 15.36 8.54
N SER A 160 11.27 15.47 8.46
CA SER A 160 12.21 14.57 9.13
C SER A 160 13.31 15.38 9.80
N LEU A 161 13.57 15.10 11.05
CA LEU A 161 14.55 15.76 11.89
C LEU A 161 15.50 14.74 12.47
N MET A 162 16.80 15.02 12.43
CA MET A 162 17.83 14.24 13.11
C MET A 162 18.78 15.20 13.82
N GLY A 163 18.83 15.11 15.14
CA GLY A 163 19.60 16.02 15.97
C GLY A 163 20.58 15.29 16.90
N ALA A 164 21.86 15.67 16.82
CA ALA A 164 22.87 15.32 17.83
C ALA A 164 22.75 16.30 19.01
N VAL A 165 21.90 15.96 19.99
CA VAL A 165 21.64 16.78 21.18
C VAL A 165 22.92 16.94 22.00
N THR A 166 23.64 15.81 22.17
CA THR A 166 24.99 15.77 22.74
C THR A 166 25.86 14.84 21.90
N THR A 167 27.13 14.72 22.24
CA THR A 167 28.06 13.74 21.62
C THR A 167 27.61 12.28 21.79
N ASN A 168 26.74 12.03 22.77
CA ASN A 168 26.30 10.69 23.12
C ASN A 168 24.80 10.49 22.89
N PHE A 169 24.03 11.55 22.64
CA PHE A 169 22.59 11.50 22.51
C PHE A 169 22.10 12.04 21.17
N THR A 170 21.45 11.20 20.38
CA THR A 170 20.83 11.53 19.11
C THR A 170 19.32 11.34 19.19
N LEU A 171 18.57 12.31 18.69
CA LEU A 171 17.12 12.23 18.52
C LEU A 171 16.79 12.23 17.03
N THR A 172 15.76 11.46 16.67
CA THR A 172 15.14 11.47 15.34
C THR A 172 13.64 11.65 15.49
N ALA A 173 13.06 12.45 14.61
CA ALA A 173 11.61 12.62 14.52
C ALA A 173 11.22 12.70 13.05
N SER A 174 10.19 11.97 12.66
CA SER A 174 9.60 12.07 11.33
C SER A 174 8.09 12.09 11.44
N TYR A 175 7.46 12.94 10.66
CA TYR A 175 6.02 13.02 10.57
C TYR A 175 5.61 13.20 9.11
N GLY A 176 4.62 12.43 8.68
CA GLY A 176 3.98 12.54 7.39
C GLY A 176 2.47 12.73 7.53
N TYR A 177 1.92 13.58 6.69
CA TYR A 177 0.48 13.74 6.50
C TYR A 177 0.15 13.51 5.05
N THR A 178 -0.84 12.64 4.78
CA THR A 178 -1.32 12.33 3.43
C THR A 178 -2.83 12.40 3.36
N TYR A 179 -3.34 13.24 2.47
CA TYR A 179 -4.75 13.34 2.12
C TYR A 179 -4.93 12.78 0.71
N ALA A 180 -5.26 11.48 0.62
CA ALA A 180 -5.45 10.75 -0.63
C ALA A 180 -6.94 10.43 -0.84
N THR A 181 -7.53 10.90 -1.96
CA THR A 181 -8.96 10.71 -2.25
C THR A 181 -9.16 10.35 -3.72
N PHE A 182 -10.19 9.55 -3.99
CA PHE A 182 -10.67 9.33 -5.34
C PHE A 182 -11.30 10.60 -5.91
N LYS A 183 -11.02 10.87 -7.18
CA LYS A 183 -11.60 11.99 -7.94
C LYS A 183 -12.56 11.52 -9.04
N ASP A 184 -12.35 10.31 -9.51
CA ASP A 184 -13.15 9.69 -10.55
C ASP A 184 -13.04 8.17 -10.36
N TYR A 185 -13.93 7.60 -9.54
CA TYR A 185 -14.04 6.17 -9.35
C TYR A 185 -15.50 5.77 -9.25
N ILE A 186 -16.03 5.26 -10.36
CA ILE A 186 -17.37 4.71 -10.48
C ILE A 186 -17.24 3.23 -10.80
N THR A 187 -17.99 2.40 -10.11
CA THR A 187 -18.04 0.94 -10.30
C THR A 187 -19.47 0.45 -10.19
N THR A 188 -19.70 -0.82 -10.43
CA THR A 188 -21.02 -1.45 -10.26
C THR A 188 -21.00 -2.46 -9.12
N ASN A 189 -22.08 -2.52 -8.35
CA ASN A 189 -22.25 -3.55 -7.33
C ASN A 189 -22.77 -4.86 -7.96
N SER A 190 -22.96 -5.88 -7.11
CA SER A 190 -23.50 -7.19 -7.54
C SER A 190 -24.92 -7.13 -8.11
N LYS A 191 -25.65 -6.02 -7.90
CA LYS A 191 -26.99 -5.77 -8.47
C LYS A 191 -26.96 -4.95 -9.76
N LEU A 192 -25.74 -4.69 -10.32
CA LEU A 192 -25.51 -3.83 -11.50
C LEU A 192 -25.88 -2.35 -11.28
N GLU A 193 -26.01 -1.89 -10.05
CA GLU A 193 -26.22 -0.48 -9.71
C GLU A 193 -24.87 0.26 -9.68
N GLU A 194 -24.83 1.46 -10.25
CA GLU A 194 -23.64 2.29 -10.19
C GLU A 194 -23.37 2.80 -8.76
N ILE A 195 -22.14 2.65 -8.32
CA ILE A 195 -21.64 3.21 -7.06
C ILE A 195 -20.50 4.15 -7.34
N SER A 196 -20.58 5.36 -6.82
CA SER A 196 -19.51 6.36 -6.90
C SER A 196 -18.75 6.43 -5.57
N TYR A 197 -17.43 6.27 -5.63
CA TYR A 197 -16.52 6.46 -4.50
C TYR A 197 -15.79 7.81 -4.57
N ASN A 198 -16.26 8.74 -5.38
CA ASN A 198 -15.70 10.08 -5.49
C ASN A 198 -15.70 10.81 -4.15
N GLY A 199 -14.54 11.35 -3.77
CA GLY A 199 -14.34 12.01 -2.48
C GLY A 199 -13.93 11.07 -1.34
N ASN A 200 -14.13 9.76 -1.46
CA ASN A 200 -13.68 8.80 -0.47
C ASN A 200 -12.14 8.70 -0.44
N TYR A 201 -11.62 8.36 0.74
CA TYR A 201 -10.19 8.12 0.92
C TYR A 201 -9.75 6.86 0.19
N VAL A 202 -8.56 6.92 -0.39
CA VAL A 202 -7.91 5.74 -1.00
C VAL A 202 -7.57 4.74 0.12
N PRO A 203 -8.03 3.48 0.00
CA PRO A 203 -7.75 2.46 1.01
C PRO A 203 -6.26 2.20 1.22
N PHE A 204 -5.90 1.73 2.42
CA PHE A 204 -4.53 1.35 2.83
C PHE A 204 -3.54 2.52 2.91
N VAL A 205 -3.98 3.75 2.75
CA VAL A 205 -3.15 4.95 2.89
C VAL A 205 -3.36 5.55 4.27
N PRO A 206 -2.37 5.50 5.19
CA PRO A 206 -2.48 6.16 6.49
C PRO A 206 -2.51 7.67 6.32
N LYS A 207 -3.46 8.35 6.98
CA LYS A 207 -3.50 9.82 7.00
C LYS A 207 -2.30 10.44 7.70
N HIS A 208 -1.79 9.76 8.70
CA HIS A 208 -0.69 10.23 9.53
C HIS A 208 0.32 9.11 9.69
N THR A 209 1.58 9.44 9.56
CA THR A 209 2.70 8.58 9.94
C THR A 209 3.59 9.32 10.91
N LEU A 210 4.05 8.65 11.95
CA LEU A 210 4.90 9.22 12.99
C LEU A 210 6.02 8.26 13.31
N SER A 211 7.24 8.78 13.44
CA SER A 211 8.37 8.05 14.02
C SER A 211 9.14 8.98 14.93
N LEU A 212 9.33 8.58 16.18
CA LEU A 212 10.16 9.28 17.16
C LEU A 212 11.20 8.31 17.69
N GLY A 213 12.47 8.62 17.50
CA GLY A 213 13.57 7.76 17.91
C GLY A 213 14.57 8.49 18.83
N GLY A 214 15.11 7.76 19.80
CA GLY A 214 16.19 8.24 20.65
C GLY A 214 17.27 7.19 20.76
N GLN A 215 18.52 7.62 20.68
CA GLN A 215 19.69 6.78 20.89
C GLN A 215 20.63 7.44 21.90
N TYR A 216 20.99 6.71 22.95
CA TYR A 216 22.00 7.14 23.90
C TYR A 216 23.14 6.13 23.97
N ILE A 217 24.39 6.63 23.89
CA ILE A 217 25.61 5.81 23.93
C ILE A 217 26.41 6.15 25.17
N PHE A 218 26.50 5.23 26.09
CA PHE A 218 27.42 5.29 27.21
C PHE A 218 28.76 4.69 26.79
N ARG A 219 29.79 5.51 26.63
CA ARG A 219 31.16 5.06 26.42
C ARG A 219 31.80 4.82 27.77
N ILE A 220 32.34 3.64 27.96
CA ILE A 220 32.94 3.20 29.23
C ILE A 220 34.46 3.28 29.06
N ASN A 221 35.16 3.75 30.09
CA ASN A 221 36.62 3.90 30.06
C ASN A 221 37.31 2.54 29.87
N PRO A 222 38.49 2.51 29.21
CA PRO A 222 39.27 1.29 29.05
C PRO A 222 39.55 0.59 30.42
N GLY A 223 39.56 -0.73 30.39
CA GLY A 223 39.82 -1.55 31.60
C GLY A 223 38.57 -2.10 32.29
N HIS A 224 37.36 -1.65 31.94
CA HIS A 224 36.11 -2.20 32.44
C HIS A 224 35.68 -3.44 31.64
N TRP A 225 34.70 -4.18 32.20
CA TRP A 225 34.14 -5.40 31.61
C TRP A 225 33.27 -5.13 30.34
N LEU A 226 32.81 -3.89 30.12
CA LEU A 226 32.16 -3.42 28.91
C LEU A 226 32.90 -2.22 28.33
N ASP A 227 32.83 -2.04 27.01
CA ASP A 227 33.37 -0.87 26.29
C ASP A 227 32.28 0.14 26.00
N ARG A 228 31.05 -0.34 25.78
CA ARG A 228 29.91 0.51 25.41
C ARG A 228 28.59 -0.11 25.82
N ILE A 229 27.68 0.75 26.30
CA ILE A 229 26.26 0.47 26.46
C ILE A 229 25.51 1.40 25.53
N GLN A 230 24.59 0.88 24.73
CA GLN A 230 23.75 1.67 23.84
C GLN A 230 22.29 1.38 24.13
N LEU A 231 21.53 2.44 24.36
CA LEU A 231 20.09 2.39 24.53
C LEU A 231 19.42 3.02 23.30
N ASN A 232 18.51 2.29 22.69
CA ASN A 232 17.68 2.79 21.59
C ASN A 232 16.21 2.62 21.99
N ALA A 233 15.42 3.64 21.73
CA ALA A 233 13.96 3.59 21.81
C ALA A 233 13.39 4.20 20.54
N ASN A 234 12.32 3.59 20.02
CA ASN A 234 11.62 4.10 18.84
C ASN A 234 10.12 3.92 19.02
N TYR A 235 9.38 5.01 18.90
CA TYR A 235 7.92 5.02 18.82
C TYR A 235 7.51 5.26 17.37
N THR A 236 6.73 4.34 16.79
CA THR A 236 6.16 4.47 15.45
C THR A 236 4.65 4.45 15.51
N GLY A 237 4.01 5.30 14.75
CA GLY A 237 2.55 5.39 14.69
C GLY A 237 2.04 5.56 13.26
N ALA A 238 0.84 5.05 13.01
CA ALA A 238 0.14 5.17 11.73
C ALA A 238 -1.37 5.31 11.93
N GLY A 239 -2.05 5.96 11.00
CA GLY A 239 -3.50 6.05 10.91
C GLY A 239 -3.98 7.49 10.80
N ARG A 240 -5.26 7.78 10.60
CA ARG A 240 -6.36 6.82 10.32
C ARG A 240 -6.11 6.12 8.99
N ILE A 241 -6.44 4.83 8.90
CA ILE A 241 -6.33 4.02 7.68
C ILE A 241 -7.73 3.50 7.38
N TYR A 242 -8.24 3.72 6.18
CA TYR A 242 -9.46 3.09 5.67
C TYR A 242 -9.10 1.80 4.94
N TRP A 243 -9.91 0.77 5.10
CA TRP A 243 -9.63 -0.55 4.53
C TRP A 243 -10.43 -0.84 3.27
N THR A 244 -11.54 -0.12 3.08
CA THR A 244 -12.52 -0.31 1.99
C THR A 244 -12.66 0.96 1.18
N GLU A 245 -13.13 0.84 -0.05
CA GLU A 245 -13.43 1.98 -0.92
C GLU A 245 -14.63 2.79 -0.41
N GLN A 246 -15.57 2.16 0.35
CA GLN A 246 -16.70 2.80 1.02
C GLN A 246 -16.26 3.69 2.17
N ASN A 247 -15.08 3.42 2.74
CA ASN A 247 -14.55 4.06 3.95
C ASN A 247 -15.39 3.78 5.23
N ASP A 248 -16.13 2.70 5.25
CA ASP A 248 -16.95 2.25 6.38
C ASP A 248 -16.11 1.55 7.46
N ILE A 249 -15.04 0.85 7.06
CA ILE A 249 -14.12 0.16 7.96
C ILE A 249 -12.79 0.90 8.03
N SER A 250 -12.35 1.22 9.23
CA SER A 250 -11.08 1.95 9.42
C SER A 250 -10.35 1.54 10.70
N GLN A 251 -9.03 1.66 10.69
CA GLN A 251 -8.17 1.64 11.86
C GLN A 251 -7.92 3.08 12.31
N ALA A 252 -8.25 3.39 13.55
CA ALA A 252 -7.86 4.67 14.16
C ALA A 252 -6.33 4.73 14.32
N PHE A 253 -5.81 5.94 14.61
CA PHE A 253 -4.38 6.08 14.89
C PHE A 253 -3.94 5.12 16.01
N TYR A 254 -2.84 4.43 15.78
CA TYR A 254 -2.18 3.60 16.75
C TYR A 254 -0.66 3.83 16.73
N GLY A 255 0.01 3.50 17.81
CA GLY A 255 1.46 3.57 17.85
C GLY A 255 2.05 2.45 18.69
N THR A 256 3.25 2.02 18.34
CA THR A 256 4.01 0.98 19.01
C THR A 256 5.36 1.52 19.50
N LEU A 257 5.74 1.16 20.69
CA LEU A 257 7.06 1.47 21.28
C LEU A 257 7.97 0.25 21.15
N ASN A 258 9.16 0.47 20.60
CA ASN A 258 10.20 -0.55 20.50
C ASN A 258 11.44 -0.07 21.24
N GLY A 259 12.16 -1.00 21.85
CA GLY A 259 13.38 -0.70 22.60
C GLY A 259 14.48 -1.72 22.35
N ARG A 260 15.74 -1.28 22.46
CA ARG A 260 16.92 -2.15 22.42
C ARG A 260 17.99 -1.63 23.37
N LEU A 261 18.49 -2.51 24.20
CA LEU A 261 19.68 -2.31 25.03
C LEU A 261 20.80 -3.19 24.47
N SER A 262 21.90 -2.58 24.08
CA SER A 262 23.08 -3.27 23.55
C SER A 262 24.26 -3.13 24.51
N LEU A 263 24.86 -4.25 24.86
CA LEU A 263 26.06 -4.36 25.69
C LEU A 263 27.21 -4.86 24.81
N GLN A 264 28.30 -4.10 24.69
CA GLN A 264 29.41 -4.43 23.81
C GLN A 264 30.73 -4.54 24.57
N LYS A 265 31.49 -5.60 24.24
CA LYS A 265 32.89 -5.81 24.70
C LYS A 265 33.72 -6.36 23.53
N GLY A 266 34.74 -5.64 23.09
CA GLY A 266 35.58 -6.04 21.96
C GLY A 266 34.74 -6.36 20.74
N ASN A 267 34.90 -7.58 20.24
CA ASN A 267 34.17 -8.10 19.08
C ASN A 267 32.78 -8.71 19.43
N GLY A 268 32.45 -8.81 20.73
CA GLY A 268 31.19 -9.38 21.22
C GLY A 268 30.16 -8.32 21.56
N GLN A 269 28.87 -8.62 21.26
CA GLN A 269 27.74 -7.78 21.60
C GLN A 269 26.55 -8.64 21.99
N ILE A 270 25.85 -8.22 23.04
CA ILE A 270 24.58 -8.78 23.50
C ILE A 270 23.52 -7.70 23.37
N ASP A 271 22.42 -8.00 22.67
CA ASP A 271 21.28 -7.11 22.52
C ASP A 271 20.04 -7.71 23.21
N PHE A 272 19.43 -6.95 24.10
CA PHE A 272 18.09 -7.19 24.62
C PHE A 272 17.13 -6.28 23.87
N TRP A 273 16.07 -6.85 23.29
CA TRP A 273 15.13 -6.06 22.54
C TRP A 273 13.68 -6.36 22.92
N VAL A 274 12.84 -5.35 22.79
CA VAL A 274 11.38 -5.43 22.92
C VAL A 274 10.72 -4.74 21.75
N ARG A 275 9.67 -5.35 21.21
CA ARG A 275 8.79 -4.78 20.18
C ARG A 275 7.39 -4.67 20.73
N ASN A 276 6.67 -3.60 20.34
CA ASN A 276 5.34 -3.29 20.86
C ASN A 276 5.31 -3.38 22.40
N ALA A 277 6.25 -2.70 23.07
CA ALA A 277 6.42 -2.75 24.52
C ALA A 277 5.18 -2.28 25.30
N LEU A 278 4.28 -1.52 24.68
CA LEU A 278 3.01 -1.07 25.25
C LEU A 278 1.88 -2.07 25.02
N ASP A 279 2.16 -3.21 24.39
CA ASP A 279 1.19 -4.25 23.99
C ASP A 279 -0.06 -3.68 23.31
N LYS A 280 0.14 -2.73 22.39
CA LYS A 280 -0.95 -2.04 21.72
C LYS A 280 -1.64 -2.97 20.71
N ASP A 281 -2.94 -3.20 20.89
CA ASP A 281 -3.79 -3.86 19.92
C ASP A 281 -4.10 -2.92 18.74
N TYR A 282 -3.98 -3.45 17.51
CA TYR A 282 -4.32 -2.74 16.28
C TYR A 282 -4.61 -3.75 15.15
N ALA A 283 -5.41 -3.32 14.17
CA ALA A 283 -5.55 -4.06 12.93
C ALA A 283 -4.36 -3.77 12.01
N ALA A 284 -3.61 -4.81 11.66
CA ALA A 284 -2.50 -4.72 10.70
C ALA A 284 -3.00 -4.79 9.27
N PHE A 285 -4.13 -5.47 9.04
CA PHE A 285 -4.74 -5.65 7.73
C PHE A 285 -6.21 -6.03 7.89
N TYR A 286 -7.05 -5.58 6.95
CA TYR A 286 -8.46 -5.98 6.84
C TYR A 286 -8.81 -6.20 5.37
N PHE A 287 -9.68 -7.16 5.11
CA PHE A 287 -10.24 -7.40 3.79
C PHE A 287 -11.62 -8.07 3.89
N GLU A 288 -12.39 -7.95 2.83
CA GLU A 288 -13.69 -8.59 2.69
C GLU A 288 -13.63 -9.67 1.62
N SER A 289 -14.27 -10.80 1.89
CA SER A 289 -14.42 -11.90 0.94
C SER A 289 -15.72 -12.65 1.22
N MET A 290 -16.48 -12.99 0.19
CA MET A 290 -17.75 -13.73 0.29
C MET A 290 -18.76 -13.12 1.31
N GLY A 291 -18.82 -11.78 1.36
CA GLY A 291 -19.71 -11.06 2.27
C GLY A 291 -19.27 -11.07 3.75
N ASN A 292 -18.08 -11.56 4.05
CA ASN A 292 -17.51 -11.57 5.40
C ASN A 292 -16.26 -10.68 5.48
N GLY A 293 -16.07 -10.01 6.62
CA GLY A 293 -14.87 -9.23 6.94
C GLY A 293 -13.84 -10.08 7.68
N PHE A 294 -12.59 -9.99 7.27
CA PHE A 294 -11.46 -10.69 7.88
C PHE A 294 -10.43 -9.67 8.36
N MET A 295 -9.98 -9.79 9.60
CA MET A 295 -9.01 -8.89 10.20
C MET A 295 -7.78 -9.66 10.66
N GLN A 296 -6.60 -9.17 10.29
CA GLN A 296 -5.34 -9.61 10.87
C GLN A 296 -4.92 -8.64 11.96
N LYS A 297 -4.77 -9.14 13.18
CA LYS A 297 -4.22 -8.35 14.29
C LYS A 297 -2.73 -8.07 14.09
N GLY A 298 -2.28 -6.94 14.57
CA GLY A 298 -0.87 -6.62 14.73
C GLY A 298 -0.20 -7.58 15.73
N ARG A 299 1.12 -7.62 15.66
CA ARG A 299 1.90 -8.47 16.59
C ARG A 299 1.80 -7.92 18.01
N PRO A 300 1.51 -8.76 19.02
CA PRO A 300 1.54 -8.36 20.43
C PRO A 300 2.96 -8.04 20.87
N ILE A 301 3.16 -7.75 22.15
CA ILE A 301 4.48 -7.57 22.72
C ILE A 301 5.38 -8.78 22.45
N GLN A 302 6.58 -8.51 21.99
CA GLN A 302 7.62 -9.52 21.75
C GLN A 302 8.93 -9.03 22.36
N ALA A 303 9.69 -9.93 23.00
CA ALA A 303 11.00 -9.62 23.51
C ALA A 303 11.98 -10.76 23.18
N GLY A 304 13.27 -10.44 23.12
CA GLY A 304 14.29 -11.44 22.83
C GLY A 304 15.69 -10.95 23.10
N ILE A 305 16.63 -11.88 22.94
CA ILE A 305 18.08 -11.66 23.10
C ILE A 305 18.74 -12.04 21.78
N GLU A 306 19.70 -11.22 21.35
CA GLU A 306 20.52 -11.46 20.17
C GLU A 306 21.98 -11.38 20.55
N LEU A 307 22.78 -12.39 20.16
CA LEU A 307 24.22 -12.44 20.38
C LEU A 307 24.92 -12.22 19.04
N ARG A 308 25.91 -11.34 19.02
CA ARG A 308 26.76 -11.08 17.86
C ARG A 308 28.22 -11.21 18.23
N CYS A 309 28.98 -11.90 17.39
CA CYS A 309 30.42 -11.94 17.45
C CYS A 309 31.00 -11.64 16.07
N ARG A 310 31.98 -10.74 16.01
CA ARG A 310 32.72 -10.40 14.79
C ARG A 310 34.09 -11.08 14.87
N PHE A 311 34.44 -11.83 13.83
CA PHE A 311 35.73 -12.52 13.71
C PHE A 311 36.68 -11.75 12.81
#